data_d5ff8d21563bbec1c593331ad2af2a6b
#
_entry.id   d5ff8d21563bbec1c593331ad2af2a6b
#
_cell.length_a   1.000
_cell.length_b   1.000
_cell.length_c   1.000
_cell.angle_alpha   90.00
_cell.angle_beta   90.00
_cell.angle_gamma   90.00
#
_symmetry.space_group_name_H-M   'P 1'
#
loop_
_entity.id
_entity.type
_entity.pdbx_description
1 polymer ?
#
loop_
_entity_poly.entity_id
_entity_poly.type
_entity_poly.pdbx_seq_one_letter_code
_entity_poly.pdbx_strand_id
1 'polypeptide(L)'
;MKPVTSWDFHPYHPPVRDFGGIYICRLAPSKNAVHVEWLETDDKEYTVFYKKVGATEGASLTVSVNECDITDLEEYVDYEITVRAGEKYSRTRLAKTADAVGDAVVNYLHPDDKAYAFSGQYLCSPTIIRHPDGFLLAGMDVFKGNAPQNLELIFRSDDDGKTWHYVSELYPCFWGRLFLYENSVYMISCSTEYGDLLIGRSDDGGKTFTVPTVLLRGACKCNEAGVHKNPQPPMIYDGRMWFTLEWGAWALGTHAAMVGSFPVGADPLDASNWLFSEPCSYDPAWEGTGDGPSAGNIEGTLVVLPDGNLYNIMRYDMGRTKERFGKVLAYRVDTTNPEAKLIYDHAIALPGNHSKFMIRYDEVSGCYYTIICRITDADKVSDRRLLSLMKSKDCENWELVTDLIDKRKEANSKDVGFQYPDFFIEGNDILFLCRTAMNGAANFHDSNYSTFHRIRNFRLL
;
A
#
# COMPACT_ATOMS: atom_id res chain seq x y z
N MET A 1 29.89 2.94 -4.15
CA MET A 1 29.11 3.69 -3.15
C MET A 1 28.44 2.65 -2.27
N LYS A 2 28.50 2.72 -0.94
CA LYS A 2 27.77 1.77 -0.10
C LYS A 2 26.27 1.97 -0.32
N PRO A 3 25.48 0.92 -0.48
CA PRO A 3 24.03 1.03 -0.46
C PRO A 3 23.60 1.79 0.78
N VAL A 4 22.54 2.59 0.67
CA VAL A 4 21.86 3.13 1.86
C VAL A 4 21.36 1.92 2.61
N THR A 5 21.98 1.63 3.75
CA THR A 5 21.65 0.48 4.55
C THR A 5 21.06 0.97 5.84
N SER A 6 20.06 0.30 6.26
CA SER A 6 19.23 0.59 7.42
C SER A 6 19.73 -0.06 8.71
N TRP A 7 21.01 -0.40 8.76
CA TRP A 7 21.55 -1.28 9.78
C TRP A 7 21.76 -0.66 11.14
N ASP A 8 21.72 0.67 11.23
CA ASP A 8 22.12 1.39 12.45
C ASP A 8 20.94 1.73 13.35
N PHE A 9 19.76 1.15 13.10
CA PHE A 9 18.60 1.41 13.93
C PHE A 9 18.02 0.14 14.58
N HIS A 10 17.43 0.30 15.75
CA HIS A 10 16.86 -0.74 16.58
C HIS A 10 15.50 -0.36 17.09
N PRO A 11 14.61 -1.31 17.03
CA PRO A 11 14.04 -1.90 15.85
C PRO A 11 13.20 -0.82 15.18
N TYR A 12 13.40 -0.51 13.94
CA TYR A 12 12.59 0.50 13.23
C TYR A 12 12.32 1.78 14.03
N HIS A 13 13.34 2.59 14.23
CA HIS A 13 13.25 3.80 15.04
C HIS A 13 13.14 5.04 14.15
N PRO A 14 11.92 5.54 13.85
CA PRO A 14 11.79 6.70 12.99
C PRO A 14 12.19 7.97 13.74
N PRO A 15 12.88 8.91 13.06
CA PRO A 15 13.27 10.21 13.65
C PRO A 15 12.09 11.05 14.13
N VAL A 16 10.87 10.74 13.68
CA VAL A 16 9.67 11.49 14.06
C VAL A 16 9.36 11.41 15.56
N ARG A 17 9.83 10.39 16.26
CA ARG A 17 9.65 10.24 17.72
C ARG A 17 10.68 11.03 18.54
N ASP A 18 11.78 11.44 17.93
CA ASP A 18 12.95 11.98 18.65
C ASP A 18 12.96 13.49 18.78
N PHE A 19 11.87 14.19 18.45
CA PHE A 19 11.84 15.66 18.54
C PHE A 19 11.50 16.21 19.94
N GLY A 20 11.33 15.34 20.93
CA GLY A 20 11.12 15.71 22.35
C GLY A 20 9.72 16.24 22.68
N GLY A 21 8.77 16.16 21.76
CA GLY A 21 7.39 16.60 21.91
C GLY A 21 6.38 15.45 21.96
N ILE A 22 5.11 15.80 21.84
CA ILE A 22 4.02 14.83 21.69
C ILE A 22 3.87 14.45 20.23
N TYR A 23 3.75 13.15 19.94
CA TYR A 23 3.60 12.65 18.58
C TYR A 23 2.12 12.36 18.28
N ILE A 24 1.48 13.21 17.46
CA ILE A 24 0.17 12.89 16.87
C ILE A 24 0.42 11.86 15.76
N CYS A 25 0.01 10.62 16.02
CA CYS A 25 0.30 9.46 15.18
C CYS A 25 -0.81 9.12 14.17
N ARG A 26 -2.05 9.59 14.42
CA ARG A 26 -3.19 9.34 13.53
C ARG A 26 -4.17 10.52 13.50
N LEU A 27 -4.70 10.78 12.31
CA LEU A 27 -5.84 11.65 12.06
C LEU A 27 -6.87 10.89 11.22
N ALA A 28 -8.16 11.07 11.54
CA ALA A 28 -9.26 10.55 10.73
C ALA A 28 -10.39 11.59 10.67
N PRO A 29 -10.39 12.45 9.64
CA PRO A 29 -11.44 13.43 9.44
C PRO A 29 -12.73 12.79 8.92
N SER A 30 -13.84 13.40 9.28
CA SER A 30 -15.19 13.16 8.78
C SER A 30 -15.84 14.49 8.39
N LYS A 31 -17.11 14.47 8.04
CA LYS A 31 -17.86 15.65 7.56
C LYS A 31 -17.70 16.90 8.43
N ASN A 32 -17.82 16.73 9.75
CA ASN A 32 -17.80 17.83 10.72
C ASN A 32 -17.04 17.48 12.02
N ALA A 33 -16.14 16.51 11.92
CA ALA A 33 -15.29 16.12 13.04
C ALA A 33 -13.91 15.65 12.55
N VAL A 34 -12.96 15.62 13.48
CA VAL A 34 -11.64 15.00 13.27
C VAL A 34 -11.33 14.16 14.51
N HIS A 35 -11.16 12.86 14.29
CA HIS A 35 -10.55 11.99 15.31
C HIS A 35 -9.04 12.20 15.31
N VAL A 36 -8.48 12.39 16.51
CA VAL A 36 -7.05 12.66 16.73
C VAL A 36 -6.51 11.66 17.75
N GLU A 37 -5.42 10.98 17.41
CA GLU A 37 -4.72 10.04 18.28
C GLU A 37 -3.24 10.41 18.38
N TRP A 38 -2.66 10.31 19.58
CA TRP A 38 -1.25 10.56 19.84
C TRP A 38 -0.63 9.49 20.74
N LEU A 39 0.68 9.40 20.77
CA LEU A 39 1.34 8.49 21.70
C LEU A 39 1.18 8.97 23.15
N GLU A 40 0.83 8.02 24.02
CA GLU A 40 0.70 8.24 25.45
C GLU A 40 2.01 8.78 26.04
N THR A 41 1.89 9.71 26.98
CA THR A 41 3.00 10.25 27.79
C THR A 41 2.78 9.94 29.25
N ASP A 42 3.73 10.30 30.11
CA ASP A 42 3.58 10.18 31.57
C ASP A 42 2.55 11.15 32.16
N ASP A 43 2.14 12.16 31.38
CA ASP A 43 1.13 13.13 31.78
C ASP A 43 -0.27 12.49 31.76
N LYS A 44 -1.12 12.94 32.71
CA LYS A 44 -2.49 12.41 32.90
C LYS A 44 -3.56 13.26 32.23
N GLU A 45 -3.18 14.41 31.69
CA GLU A 45 -4.12 15.36 31.09
C GLU A 45 -3.50 15.97 29.84
N TYR A 46 -4.30 16.03 28.79
CA TYR A 46 -3.93 16.60 27.51
C TYR A 46 -4.87 17.75 27.15
N THR A 47 -4.32 18.82 26.59
CA THR A 47 -5.10 19.91 25.98
C THR A 47 -4.91 19.84 24.47
N VAL A 48 -6.00 19.66 23.74
CA VAL A 48 -6.03 19.67 22.28
C VAL A 48 -6.50 21.02 21.80
N PHE A 49 -5.63 21.76 21.13
CA PHE A 49 -5.94 23.05 20.51
C PHE A 49 -6.26 22.84 19.05
N TYR A 50 -7.29 23.52 18.57
CA TYR A 50 -7.65 23.50 17.16
C TYR A 50 -8.19 24.84 16.68
N LYS A 51 -7.92 25.18 15.44
CA LYS A 51 -8.39 26.41 14.79
C LYS A 51 -8.42 26.22 13.28
N LYS A 52 -9.23 27.00 12.60
CA LYS A 52 -9.19 27.08 11.14
C LYS A 52 -7.82 27.59 10.68
N VAL A 53 -7.29 27.04 9.59
CA VAL A 53 -6.05 27.53 9.01
C VAL A 53 -6.15 29.01 8.70
N GLY A 54 -5.16 29.79 9.16
CA GLY A 54 -5.14 31.24 9.01
C GLY A 54 -5.96 32.03 10.03
N ALA A 55 -6.74 31.39 10.91
CA ALA A 55 -7.44 32.10 11.98
C ALA A 55 -6.49 32.49 13.13
N THR A 56 -6.78 33.64 13.74
CA THR A 56 -6.04 34.11 14.93
C THR A 56 -6.56 33.49 16.22
N GLU A 57 -7.85 33.14 16.27
CA GLU A 57 -8.51 32.54 17.42
C GLU A 57 -8.80 31.07 17.13
N GLY A 58 -8.82 30.25 18.17
CA GLY A 58 -9.13 28.84 18.13
C GLY A 58 -9.87 28.40 19.38
N ALA A 59 -10.15 27.13 19.44
CA ALA A 59 -10.77 26.46 20.59
C ALA A 59 -9.83 25.40 21.15
N SER A 60 -10.18 24.89 22.33
CA SER A 60 -9.46 23.77 22.92
C SER A 60 -10.42 22.87 23.70
N LEU A 61 -10.01 21.63 23.85
CA LEU A 61 -10.67 20.65 24.74
C LEU A 61 -9.60 19.95 25.58
N THR A 62 -10.00 19.47 26.75
CA THR A 62 -9.11 18.77 27.68
C THR A 62 -9.60 17.34 27.84
N VAL A 63 -8.69 16.37 27.75
CA VAL A 63 -8.98 14.94 27.88
C VAL A 63 -7.93 14.24 28.75
N SER A 64 -8.30 13.08 29.30
CA SER A 64 -7.41 12.25 30.14
C SER A 64 -6.90 10.99 29.44
N VAL A 65 -7.24 10.84 28.15
CA VAL A 65 -6.80 9.74 27.28
C VAL A 65 -6.04 10.29 26.10
N ASN A 66 -5.28 9.46 25.42
CA ASN A 66 -4.42 9.88 24.31
C ASN A 66 -5.12 9.89 22.93
N GLU A 67 -6.43 10.12 22.95
CA GLU A 67 -7.24 10.30 21.75
C GLU A 67 -8.46 11.18 22.02
N CYS A 68 -9.03 11.80 21.00
CA CYS A 68 -10.30 12.52 21.10
C CYS A 68 -10.95 12.74 19.75
N ASP A 69 -12.26 13.03 19.78
CA ASP A 69 -13.00 13.56 18.65
C ASP A 69 -13.21 15.06 18.83
N ILE A 70 -12.72 15.84 17.88
CA ILE A 70 -13.04 17.26 17.76
C ILE A 70 -14.29 17.36 16.91
N THR A 71 -15.41 17.74 17.51
CA THR A 71 -16.73 17.77 16.86
C THR A 71 -17.22 19.19 16.56
N ASP A 72 -18.37 19.29 15.89
CA ASP A 72 -19.03 20.55 15.56
C ASP A 72 -18.17 21.48 14.67
N LEU A 73 -17.31 20.89 13.86
CA LEU A 73 -16.49 21.60 12.89
C LEU A 73 -17.28 21.92 11.61
N GLU A 74 -16.87 22.96 10.91
CA GLU A 74 -17.43 23.29 9.59
C GLU A 74 -16.92 22.31 8.53
N GLU A 75 -17.80 21.90 7.63
CA GLU A 75 -17.46 21.00 6.53
C GLU A 75 -16.58 21.69 5.47
N TYR A 76 -15.65 20.94 4.88
CA TYR A 76 -14.67 21.39 3.86
C TYR A 76 -13.72 22.51 4.34
N VAL A 77 -13.41 22.54 5.62
CA VAL A 77 -12.49 23.51 6.22
C VAL A 77 -11.21 22.82 6.68
N ASP A 78 -10.08 23.48 6.45
CA ASP A 78 -8.78 23.03 6.94
C ASP A 78 -8.55 23.55 8.37
N TYR A 79 -8.17 22.63 9.26
CA TYR A 79 -7.89 22.90 10.67
C TYR A 79 -6.44 22.60 11.02
N GLU A 80 -5.83 23.47 11.81
CA GLU A 80 -4.59 23.24 12.54
C GLU A 80 -4.90 22.59 13.88
N ILE A 81 -4.20 21.50 14.22
CA ILE A 81 -4.41 20.73 15.45
C ILE A 81 -3.07 20.56 16.17
N THR A 82 -3.03 20.86 17.46
CA THR A 82 -1.84 20.74 18.32
C THR A 82 -2.26 20.15 19.67
N VAL A 83 -1.50 19.21 20.19
CA VAL A 83 -1.70 18.59 21.50
C VAL A 83 -0.64 19.06 22.46
N ARG A 84 -1.04 19.40 23.69
CA ARG A 84 -0.16 19.74 24.80
C ARG A 84 -0.36 18.80 25.99
N ALA A 85 0.74 18.41 26.62
CA ALA A 85 0.75 17.73 27.93
C ALA A 85 1.85 18.38 28.79
N GLY A 86 1.48 18.98 29.90
CA GLY A 86 2.37 19.81 30.69
C GLY A 86 2.96 20.95 29.86
N GLU A 87 4.30 20.96 29.75
CA GLU A 87 5.03 21.96 28.94
C GLU A 87 5.39 21.45 27.54
N LYS A 88 5.08 20.20 27.21
CA LYS A 88 5.37 19.60 25.91
C LYS A 88 4.23 19.84 24.92
N TYR A 89 4.59 20.11 23.68
CA TYR A 89 3.66 20.29 22.57
C TYR A 89 3.94 19.31 21.45
N SER A 90 2.90 18.93 20.73
CA SER A 90 3.07 18.26 19.44
C SER A 90 3.51 19.25 18.37
N ARG A 91 4.00 18.73 17.25
CA ARG A 91 3.97 19.48 15.99
C ARG A 91 2.52 19.73 15.60
N THR A 92 2.25 20.86 14.96
CA THR A 92 0.93 21.13 14.38
C THR A 92 0.68 20.17 13.22
N ARG A 93 -0.46 19.52 13.25
CA ARG A 93 -0.96 18.69 12.18
C ARG A 93 -2.11 19.41 11.47
N LEU A 94 -2.36 19.05 10.21
CA LEU A 94 -3.42 19.63 9.42
C LEU A 94 -4.49 18.56 9.10
N ALA A 95 -5.76 18.95 9.19
CA ALA A 95 -6.87 18.08 8.77
C ALA A 95 -7.95 18.89 8.06
N LYS A 96 -8.47 18.34 6.96
CA LYS A 96 -9.65 18.86 6.26
C LYS A 96 -10.87 18.06 6.64
N THR A 97 -11.90 18.75 7.14
CA THR A 97 -13.20 18.14 7.45
C THR A 97 -13.95 17.81 6.16
N ALA A 98 -14.13 16.54 5.88
CA ALA A 98 -14.93 16.03 4.77
C ALA A 98 -15.14 14.52 4.94
N ASP A 99 -16.28 14.02 4.45
CA ASP A 99 -16.50 12.58 4.38
C ASP A 99 -15.62 11.94 3.30
N ALA A 100 -15.00 10.83 3.64
CA ALA A 100 -14.31 9.98 2.69
C ALA A 100 -15.19 8.80 2.25
N VAL A 101 -14.82 8.16 1.13
CA VAL A 101 -15.42 6.87 0.73
C VAL A 101 -14.93 5.74 1.63
N GLY A 102 -15.72 4.66 1.69
CA GLY A 102 -15.39 3.47 2.46
C GLY A 102 -16.15 3.35 3.78
N ASP A 103 -15.92 2.23 4.48
CA ASP A 103 -16.54 1.97 5.79
C ASP A 103 -15.81 2.71 6.91
N ALA A 104 -14.49 2.97 6.77
CA ALA A 104 -13.68 3.71 7.73
C ALA A 104 -12.46 4.40 7.09
N VAL A 105 -12.01 5.51 7.69
CA VAL A 105 -10.71 6.13 7.43
C VAL A 105 -9.69 5.49 8.37
N VAL A 106 -8.73 4.77 7.79
CA VAL A 106 -7.63 4.17 8.57
C VAL A 106 -6.65 5.26 9.01
N ASN A 107 -6.23 6.10 8.07
CA ASN A 107 -5.35 7.24 8.34
C ASN A 107 -5.53 8.33 7.29
N TYR A 108 -5.14 9.55 7.67
CA TYR A 108 -5.21 10.73 6.83
C TYR A 108 -3.93 11.57 6.95
N LEU A 109 -3.42 12.05 5.82
CA LEU A 109 -2.36 13.05 5.73
C LEU A 109 -2.83 14.23 4.88
N HIS A 110 -2.90 15.40 5.47
CA HIS A 110 -3.19 16.62 4.70
C HIS A 110 -2.06 16.92 3.70
N PRO A 111 -2.34 17.33 2.46
CA PRO A 111 -1.30 17.59 1.45
C PRO A 111 -0.25 18.62 1.85
N ASP A 112 -0.60 19.55 2.72
CA ASP A 112 0.32 20.57 3.24
C ASP A 112 0.94 20.22 4.59
N ASP A 113 0.57 19.08 5.20
CA ASP A 113 1.17 18.61 6.45
C ASP A 113 2.61 18.14 6.20
N LYS A 114 3.53 18.59 7.06
CA LYS A 114 4.96 18.30 6.95
C LYS A 114 5.49 17.40 8.05
N ALA A 115 4.61 16.76 8.80
CA ALA A 115 5.01 15.88 9.90
C ALA A 115 5.98 14.79 9.46
N TYR A 116 5.82 14.28 8.25
CA TYR A 116 6.64 13.20 7.68
C TYR A 116 7.57 13.66 6.55
N ALA A 117 7.88 14.95 6.46
CA ALA A 117 8.69 15.51 5.36
C ALA A 117 10.10 14.90 5.24
N PHE A 118 10.60 14.24 6.27
CA PHE A 118 11.86 13.48 6.23
C PHE A 118 11.75 12.20 5.40
N SER A 119 10.53 11.69 5.11
CA SER A 119 10.28 10.51 4.31
C SER A 119 9.41 10.79 3.10
N GLY A 120 8.33 11.54 3.28
CA GLY A 120 7.36 11.81 2.23
C GLY A 120 6.26 12.76 2.72
N GLN A 121 5.11 12.75 2.05
CA GLN A 121 4.01 13.67 2.35
C GLN A 121 2.62 13.07 2.06
N TYR A 122 2.54 11.96 1.33
CA TYR A 122 1.30 11.35 0.86
C TYR A 122 1.25 9.89 1.28
N LEU A 123 0.04 9.35 1.49
CA LEU A 123 -0.14 7.92 1.75
C LEU A 123 -0.05 7.13 0.45
N CYS A 124 0.67 6.01 0.47
CA CYS A 124 0.92 5.23 -0.73
C CYS A 124 0.39 3.79 -0.63
N SER A 125 1.26 2.82 -0.59
CA SER A 125 0.96 1.42 -0.86
C SER A 125 0.27 0.74 0.33
N PRO A 126 -1.03 0.49 0.30
CA PRO A 126 -1.70 -0.15 1.42
C PRO A 126 -1.38 -1.65 1.48
N THR A 127 -1.37 -2.19 2.68
CA THR A 127 -1.34 -3.62 2.98
C THR A 127 -2.28 -3.95 4.12
N ILE A 128 -3.02 -5.08 4.03
CA ILE A 128 -3.94 -5.51 5.07
C ILE A 128 -3.86 -7.02 5.27
N ILE A 129 -3.93 -7.43 6.55
CA ILE A 129 -4.03 -8.85 6.95
C ILE A 129 -5.04 -9.01 8.09
N ARG A 130 -5.60 -10.22 8.22
CA ARG A 130 -6.31 -10.69 9.41
C ARG A 130 -5.36 -11.53 10.25
N HIS A 131 -5.11 -11.15 11.50
CA HIS A 131 -4.35 -11.95 12.45
C HIS A 131 -5.18 -13.15 12.96
N PRO A 132 -4.57 -14.31 13.28
CA PRO A 132 -5.29 -15.46 13.85
C PRO A 132 -6.09 -15.13 15.12
N ASP A 133 -5.65 -14.18 15.93
CA ASP A 133 -6.35 -13.70 17.12
C ASP A 133 -7.59 -12.83 16.78
N GLY A 134 -7.93 -12.66 15.51
CA GLY A 134 -9.17 -12.03 15.04
C GLY A 134 -9.09 -10.53 14.77
N PHE A 135 -7.99 -9.83 15.04
CA PHE A 135 -7.84 -8.41 14.68
C PHE A 135 -7.31 -8.22 13.25
N LEU A 136 -7.54 -7.03 12.70
CA LEU A 136 -6.95 -6.60 11.44
C LEU A 136 -5.69 -5.77 11.68
N LEU A 137 -4.66 -5.97 10.86
CA LEU A 137 -3.54 -5.04 10.73
C LEU A 137 -3.55 -4.41 9.35
N ALA A 138 -3.30 -3.11 9.30
CA ALA A 138 -3.17 -2.31 8.10
C ALA A 138 -1.82 -1.59 8.11
N GLY A 139 -1.14 -1.56 6.98
CA GLY A 139 0.08 -0.77 6.77
C GLY A 139 -0.08 0.17 5.58
N MET A 140 0.65 1.28 5.60
CA MET A 140 0.78 2.19 4.46
C MET A 140 2.05 3.00 4.57
N ASP A 141 2.78 3.09 3.48
CA ASP A 141 3.99 3.89 3.40
C ASP A 141 3.71 5.37 3.12
N VAL A 142 4.69 6.21 3.43
CA VAL A 142 4.65 7.66 3.21
C VAL A 142 5.50 8.02 2.01
N PHE A 143 4.86 8.51 0.96
CA PHE A 143 5.41 8.72 -0.36
C PHE A 143 5.55 10.21 -0.70
N LYS A 144 6.57 10.56 -1.44
CA LYS A 144 6.68 11.78 -2.24
C LYS A 144 7.83 11.64 -3.22
N GLY A 145 7.59 11.92 -4.50
CA GLY A 145 8.67 11.91 -5.50
C GLY A 145 9.86 12.76 -5.06
N ASN A 146 11.08 12.21 -5.21
CA ASN A 146 12.36 12.79 -4.78
C ASN A 146 12.55 12.95 -3.25
N ALA A 147 11.68 12.41 -2.41
CA ALA A 147 11.91 12.28 -0.98
C ALA A 147 12.58 10.93 -0.67
N PRO A 148 13.08 10.72 0.57
CA PRO A 148 13.67 9.43 0.96
C PRO A 148 12.76 8.24 0.85
N GLN A 149 11.44 8.38 1.07
CA GLN A 149 10.44 7.32 0.92
C GLN A 149 10.86 6.06 1.70
N ASN A 150 10.84 6.14 3.02
CA ASN A 150 11.39 5.11 3.90
C ASN A 150 10.64 4.95 5.22
N LEU A 151 9.36 5.32 5.26
CA LEU A 151 8.49 5.19 6.44
C LEU A 151 7.22 4.42 6.10
N GLU A 152 6.93 3.40 6.89
CA GLU A 152 5.67 2.65 6.91
C GLU A 152 4.96 2.90 8.23
N LEU A 153 3.65 3.16 8.19
CA LEU A 153 2.79 3.34 9.37
C LEU A 153 1.88 2.11 9.52
N ILE A 154 1.74 1.59 10.74
CA ILE A 154 0.94 0.40 11.03
C ILE A 154 -0.21 0.74 11.96
N PHE A 155 -1.39 0.26 11.60
CA PHE A 155 -2.65 0.45 12.30
C PHE A 155 -3.34 -0.89 12.56
N ARG A 156 -4.17 -0.92 13.60
CA ARG A 156 -4.91 -2.10 14.03
C ARG A 156 -6.39 -1.79 14.23
N SER A 157 -7.24 -2.76 13.92
CA SER A 157 -8.65 -2.76 14.25
C SER A 157 -9.02 -4.05 15.00
N ASP A 158 -9.63 -3.89 16.16
CA ASP A 158 -10.12 -5.00 16.99
C ASP A 158 -11.64 -5.24 16.84
N ASP A 159 -12.32 -4.43 16.03
CA ASP A 159 -13.77 -4.41 15.84
C ASP A 159 -14.19 -4.61 14.40
N ASP A 160 -13.35 -5.34 13.64
CA ASP A 160 -13.64 -5.77 12.28
C ASP A 160 -13.64 -4.63 11.25
N GLY A 161 -12.75 -3.66 11.44
CA GLY A 161 -12.49 -2.55 10.54
C GLY A 161 -13.35 -1.30 10.78
N LYS A 162 -14.17 -1.25 11.85
CA LYS A 162 -15.00 -0.09 12.17
C LYS A 162 -14.18 1.06 12.74
N THR A 163 -13.28 0.72 13.68
CA THR A 163 -12.33 1.67 14.26
C THR A 163 -10.91 1.19 14.04
N TRP A 164 -9.99 2.13 13.96
CA TRP A 164 -8.57 1.88 13.71
C TRP A 164 -7.74 2.70 14.68
N HIS A 165 -6.68 2.08 15.21
CA HIS A 165 -5.73 2.71 16.12
C HIS A 165 -4.31 2.54 15.60
N TYR A 166 -3.47 3.53 15.84
CA TYR A 166 -2.05 3.45 15.55
C TYR A 166 -1.38 2.38 16.43
N VAL A 167 -0.47 1.62 15.84
CA VAL A 167 0.29 0.57 16.54
C VAL A 167 1.78 0.90 16.56
N SER A 168 2.35 1.09 15.40
CA SER A 168 3.79 1.34 15.24
C SER A 168 4.11 1.96 13.89
N GLU A 169 5.36 2.38 13.73
CA GLU A 169 5.95 2.71 12.45
C GLU A 169 7.26 1.95 12.24
N LEU A 170 7.56 1.65 10.98
CA LEU A 170 8.78 0.99 10.55
C LEU A 170 9.64 1.94 9.73
N TYR A 171 10.91 2.04 10.11
CA TYR A 171 11.91 2.88 9.45
C TYR A 171 13.29 2.19 9.47
N PRO A 172 13.91 2.01 8.28
CA PRO A 172 13.42 2.34 6.95
C PRO A 172 12.49 1.24 6.43
N CYS A 173 11.38 1.63 5.86
CA CYS A 173 10.43 0.71 5.25
C CYS A 173 9.65 1.43 4.15
N PHE A 174 9.62 0.86 2.95
CA PHE A 174 8.89 1.38 1.80
C PHE A 174 8.35 0.23 0.94
N TRP A 175 7.17 0.40 0.35
CA TRP A 175 6.45 -0.66 -0.35
C TRP A 175 6.28 -1.92 0.51
N GLY A 176 5.93 -1.70 1.77
CA GLY A 176 5.79 -2.75 2.78
C GLY A 176 4.64 -3.70 2.48
N ARG A 177 4.89 -4.99 2.74
CA ARG A 177 3.84 -6.01 2.71
C ARG A 177 3.83 -6.76 4.03
N LEU A 178 2.72 -6.62 4.78
CA LEU A 178 2.41 -7.48 5.92
C LEU A 178 1.97 -8.86 5.43
N PHE A 179 2.46 -9.91 6.05
CA PHE A 179 1.97 -11.26 5.82
C PHE A 179 2.12 -12.12 7.09
N LEU A 180 1.39 -13.21 7.12
CA LEU A 180 1.46 -14.19 8.22
C LEU A 180 2.26 -15.40 7.77
N TYR A 181 3.13 -15.86 8.65
CA TYR A 181 3.82 -17.12 8.50
C TYR A 181 4.07 -17.72 9.87
N GLU A 182 3.67 -18.99 10.11
CA GLU A 182 3.80 -19.72 11.36
C GLU A 182 3.34 -18.92 12.60
N ASN A 183 2.15 -18.29 12.51
CA ASN A 183 1.52 -17.46 13.55
C ASN A 183 2.21 -16.13 13.89
N SER A 184 3.31 -15.79 13.23
CA SER A 184 3.97 -14.49 13.37
C SER A 184 3.60 -13.55 12.22
N VAL A 185 3.65 -12.26 12.50
CA VAL A 185 3.51 -11.22 11.50
C VAL A 185 4.88 -10.90 10.93
N TYR A 186 4.98 -10.85 9.62
CA TYR A 186 6.19 -10.41 8.94
C TYR A 186 5.91 -9.16 8.11
N MET A 187 6.93 -8.31 8.00
CA MET A 187 6.99 -7.22 7.05
C MET A 187 8.12 -7.47 6.07
N ILE A 188 7.81 -7.55 4.78
CA ILE A 188 8.79 -7.53 3.69
C ILE A 188 8.67 -6.22 2.93
N SER A 189 9.77 -5.51 2.72
CA SER A 189 9.76 -4.14 2.20
C SER A 189 11.08 -3.78 1.52
N CYS A 190 11.11 -2.62 0.85
CA CYS A 190 12.37 -1.98 0.49
C CYS A 190 12.82 -0.98 1.57
N SER A 191 14.13 -0.76 1.69
CA SER A 191 14.67 0.25 2.62
C SER A 191 14.32 1.69 2.19
N THR A 192 14.18 1.90 0.90
CA THR A 192 13.74 3.11 0.21
C THR A 192 13.34 2.72 -1.21
N GLU A 193 12.87 3.67 -2.02
CA GLU A 193 12.62 3.41 -3.44
C GLU A 193 13.89 2.86 -4.12
N TYR A 194 13.79 1.63 -4.67
CA TYR A 194 14.90 0.86 -5.24
C TYR A 194 16.05 0.51 -4.27
N GLY A 195 15.80 0.57 -2.97
CA GLY A 195 16.76 0.18 -1.94
C GLY A 195 16.90 -1.33 -1.76
N ASP A 196 17.44 -1.71 -0.60
CA ASP A 196 17.59 -3.10 -0.19
C ASP A 196 16.24 -3.75 0.09
N LEU A 197 16.07 -5.02 -0.26
CA LEU A 197 14.94 -5.83 0.16
C LEU A 197 15.16 -6.30 1.61
N LEU A 198 14.25 -5.95 2.48
CA LEU A 198 14.29 -6.18 3.91
C LEU A 198 13.15 -7.10 4.35
N ILE A 199 13.38 -7.90 5.40
CA ILE A 199 12.35 -8.64 6.10
C ILE A 199 12.54 -8.54 7.61
N GLY A 200 11.45 -8.32 8.35
CA GLY A 200 11.40 -8.32 9.80
C GLY A 200 10.19 -9.08 10.32
N ARG A 201 10.25 -9.55 11.58
CA ARG A 201 9.20 -10.33 12.24
C ARG A 201 8.68 -9.61 13.48
N SER A 202 7.39 -9.71 13.71
CA SER A 202 6.69 -9.31 14.93
C SER A 202 5.96 -10.50 15.53
N ASP A 203 6.20 -10.73 16.82
CA ASP A 203 5.54 -11.77 17.62
C ASP A 203 4.52 -11.16 18.62
N ASP A 204 4.26 -9.84 18.54
CA ASP A 204 3.41 -9.08 19.46
C ASP A 204 2.28 -8.32 18.75
N GLY A 205 1.91 -8.80 17.55
CA GLY A 205 0.80 -8.22 16.80
C GLY A 205 1.13 -6.90 16.11
N GLY A 206 2.35 -6.72 15.66
CA GLY A 206 2.78 -5.53 14.91
C GLY A 206 3.28 -4.37 15.77
N LYS A 207 3.37 -4.54 17.11
CA LYS A 207 3.83 -3.48 18.02
C LYS A 207 5.32 -3.24 17.91
N THR A 208 6.09 -4.34 17.84
CA THR A 208 7.54 -4.30 17.63
C THR A 208 7.94 -5.30 16.55
N PHE A 209 9.06 -5.02 15.89
CA PHE A 209 9.64 -5.91 14.88
C PHE A 209 11.11 -6.15 15.17
N THR A 210 11.61 -7.29 14.74
CA THR A 210 13.05 -7.60 14.79
C THR A 210 13.83 -6.58 13.96
N VAL A 211 15.14 -6.47 14.24
CA VAL A 211 16.06 -5.80 13.30
C VAL A 211 15.93 -6.52 11.94
N PRO A 212 15.73 -5.78 10.84
CA PRO A 212 15.47 -6.41 9.56
C PRO A 212 16.69 -7.15 9.02
N THR A 213 16.42 -8.31 8.42
CA THR A 213 17.39 -9.03 7.60
C THR A 213 17.37 -8.47 6.18
N VAL A 214 18.54 -8.30 5.59
CA VAL A 214 18.65 -7.98 4.16
C VAL A 214 18.65 -9.25 3.34
N LEU A 215 17.66 -9.33 2.47
CA LEU A 215 17.50 -10.46 1.56
C LEU A 215 18.20 -10.21 0.22
N LEU A 216 18.12 -8.97 -0.29
CA LEU A 216 18.71 -8.59 -1.57
C LEU A 216 19.21 -7.14 -1.50
N ARG A 217 20.42 -6.88 -1.97
CA ARG A 217 20.97 -5.53 -2.04
C ARG A 217 20.41 -4.78 -3.24
N GLY A 218 19.95 -3.57 -3.00
CA GLY A 218 19.44 -2.66 -4.00
C GLY A 218 20.37 -1.48 -4.28
N ALA A 219 19.80 -0.40 -4.80
CA ALA A 219 20.51 0.84 -5.10
C ALA A 219 20.67 1.74 -3.87
N CYS A 220 21.57 2.72 -4.00
CA CYS A 220 21.75 3.79 -3.01
C CYS A 220 20.92 5.03 -3.31
N LYS A 221 20.36 5.12 -4.50
CA LYS A 221 19.65 6.30 -5.01
C LYS A 221 18.48 5.86 -5.87
N CYS A 222 17.42 6.63 -5.85
CA CYS A 222 16.18 6.37 -6.61
C CYS A 222 16.35 6.40 -8.14
N ASN A 223 17.47 6.83 -8.66
CA ASN A 223 17.79 6.83 -10.10
C ASN A 223 18.75 5.70 -10.54
N GLU A 224 19.10 4.80 -9.63
CA GLU A 224 19.92 3.62 -9.90
C GLU A 224 19.03 2.37 -9.83
N ALA A 225 19.35 1.34 -10.63
CA ALA A 225 18.59 0.09 -10.63
C ALA A 225 18.70 -0.62 -9.27
N GLY A 226 17.58 -0.99 -8.72
CA GLY A 226 17.48 -1.70 -7.47
C GLY A 226 16.16 -2.45 -7.33
N VAL A 227 15.83 -2.84 -6.10
CA VAL A 227 14.64 -3.62 -5.82
C VAL A 227 13.39 -2.73 -5.84
N HIS A 228 12.40 -3.12 -6.65
CA HIS A 228 11.04 -2.64 -6.57
C HIS A 228 10.19 -3.78 -5.99
N LYS A 229 9.62 -3.56 -4.81
CA LYS A 229 8.77 -4.54 -4.14
C LYS A 229 7.41 -3.92 -3.86
N ASN A 230 6.48 -4.15 -4.79
CA ASN A 230 5.10 -3.74 -4.53
C ASN A 230 4.46 -4.60 -3.42
N PRO A 231 3.47 -4.09 -2.65
CA PRO A 231 2.89 -4.80 -1.52
C PRO A 231 1.92 -5.90 -1.93
N GLN A 232 2.34 -6.80 -2.81
CA GLN A 232 1.59 -8.00 -3.17
C GLN A 232 1.74 -9.09 -2.11
N PRO A 233 0.68 -9.83 -1.82
CA PRO A 233 0.76 -10.93 -0.87
C PRO A 233 1.59 -12.09 -1.43
N PRO A 234 2.28 -12.82 -0.54
CA PRO A 234 2.96 -14.05 -0.93
C PRO A 234 1.95 -15.15 -1.29
N MET A 235 2.44 -16.15 -2.01
CA MET A 235 1.71 -17.35 -2.35
C MET A 235 2.52 -18.60 -1.98
N ILE A 236 1.88 -19.55 -1.29
CA ILE A 236 2.47 -20.89 -1.08
C ILE A 236 2.11 -21.74 -2.28
N TYR A 237 3.15 -22.25 -2.94
CA TYR A 237 3.00 -23.17 -4.07
C TYR A 237 4.22 -24.09 -4.15
N ASP A 238 3.98 -25.36 -4.42
CA ASP A 238 5.02 -26.40 -4.60
C ASP A 238 6.09 -26.39 -3.49
N GLY A 239 5.63 -26.36 -2.21
CA GLY A 239 6.49 -26.42 -1.02
C GLY A 239 7.34 -25.18 -0.76
N ARG A 240 7.11 -24.07 -1.45
CA ARG A 240 7.79 -22.79 -1.24
C ARG A 240 6.80 -21.66 -1.06
N MET A 241 7.21 -20.61 -0.35
CA MET A 241 6.51 -19.34 -0.30
C MET A 241 7.15 -18.38 -1.30
N TRP A 242 6.34 -17.89 -2.23
CA TRP A 242 6.76 -17.07 -3.37
C TRP A 242 6.32 -15.63 -3.21
N PHE A 243 7.18 -14.72 -3.67
CA PHE A 243 6.96 -13.27 -3.67
C PHE A 243 7.29 -12.71 -5.05
N THR A 244 6.49 -11.74 -5.51
CA THR A 244 6.80 -10.98 -6.71
C THR A 244 7.63 -9.75 -6.35
N LEU A 245 8.59 -9.41 -7.19
CA LEU A 245 9.41 -8.21 -7.14
C LEU A 245 9.90 -7.85 -8.55
N GLU A 246 10.52 -6.70 -8.68
CA GLU A 246 11.12 -6.25 -9.93
C GLU A 246 12.51 -5.68 -9.64
N TRP A 247 13.35 -5.65 -10.68
CA TRP A 247 14.64 -4.98 -10.68
C TRP A 247 14.67 -3.86 -11.70
N GLY A 248 14.95 -2.62 -11.30
CA GLY A 248 14.98 -1.49 -12.20
C GLY A 248 14.92 -0.15 -11.51
N ALA A 249 14.59 0.89 -12.26
CA ALA A 249 14.30 2.22 -11.75
C ALA A 249 13.51 3.04 -12.79
N TRP A 250 12.65 3.92 -12.34
CA TRP A 250 11.90 4.85 -13.20
C TRP A 250 12.83 5.71 -14.06
N ALA A 251 13.94 6.17 -13.48
CA ALA A 251 14.92 6.99 -14.20
C ALA A 251 15.61 6.26 -15.34
N LEU A 252 15.62 4.93 -15.32
CA LEU A 252 16.18 4.09 -16.40
C LEU A 252 15.10 3.67 -17.41
N GLY A 253 13.83 4.01 -17.14
CA GLY A 253 12.69 3.70 -18.01
C GLY A 253 12.39 2.19 -18.12
N THR A 254 12.83 1.38 -17.16
CA THR A 254 12.65 -0.08 -17.22
C THR A 254 12.57 -0.70 -15.83
N HIS A 255 11.73 -1.74 -15.73
CA HIS A 255 11.69 -2.69 -14.64
C HIS A 255 11.70 -4.11 -15.23
N ALA A 256 12.49 -4.99 -14.63
CA ALA A 256 12.57 -6.40 -15.01
C ALA A 256 11.80 -7.24 -13.98
N ALA A 257 10.95 -8.14 -14.45
CA ALA A 257 10.17 -9.02 -13.59
C ALA A 257 11.05 -10.03 -12.87
N MET A 258 10.80 -10.25 -11.59
CA MET A 258 11.48 -11.24 -10.75
C MET A 258 10.50 -11.91 -9.79
N VAL A 259 10.93 -13.03 -9.22
CA VAL A 259 10.33 -13.65 -8.04
C VAL A 259 11.42 -13.97 -7.02
N GLY A 260 11.03 -13.95 -5.75
CA GLY A 260 11.84 -14.47 -4.66
C GLY A 260 11.06 -15.57 -3.93
N SER A 261 11.75 -16.55 -3.35
CA SER A 261 11.07 -17.61 -2.60
C SER A 261 11.96 -18.26 -1.55
N PHE A 262 11.33 -18.84 -0.53
CA PHE A 262 11.99 -19.69 0.45
C PHE A 262 11.16 -20.97 0.71
N PRO A 263 11.78 -22.11 1.14
CA PRO A 263 11.05 -23.32 1.43
C PRO A 263 10.08 -23.13 2.61
N VAL A 264 8.87 -23.67 2.52
CA VAL A 264 7.93 -23.72 3.66
C VAL A 264 8.58 -24.53 4.80
N GLY A 265 8.51 -24.01 6.03
CA GLY A 265 9.17 -24.56 7.21
C GLY A 265 10.59 -24.03 7.46
N ALA A 266 11.15 -23.24 6.53
CA ALA A 266 12.42 -22.56 6.75
C ALA A 266 12.20 -21.19 7.43
N ASP A 267 13.22 -20.71 8.17
CA ASP A 267 13.18 -19.38 8.78
C ASP A 267 13.31 -18.29 7.70
N PRO A 268 12.28 -17.42 7.53
CA PRO A 268 12.34 -16.32 6.57
C PRO A 268 13.39 -15.25 6.91
N LEU A 269 13.84 -15.17 8.16
CA LEU A 269 14.87 -14.22 8.59
C LEU A 269 16.29 -14.69 8.26
N ASP A 270 16.47 -15.94 7.88
CA ASP A 270 17.74 -16.42 7.35
C ASP A 270 17.81 -16.20 5.84
N ALA A 271 18.59 -15.21 5.41
CA ALA A 271 18.75 -14.86 4.00
C ALA A 271 19.25 -16.03 3.13
N SER A 272 19.96 -17.01 3.73
CA SER A 272 20.47 -18.18 3.00
C SER A 272 19.38 -19.14 2.54
N ASN A 273 18.17 -19.06 3.12
CA ASN A 273 17.00 -19.83 2.69
C ASN A 273 16.33 -19.27 1.44
N TRP A 274 16.65 -18.03 1.04
CA TRP A 274 16.03 -17.35 -0.07
C TRP A 274 16.74 -17.62 -1.40
N LEU A 275 15.93 -17.84 -2.43
CA LEU A 275 16.36 -17.88 -3.83
C LEU A 275 15.63 -16.78 -4.59
N PHE A 276 16.32 -16.15 -5.53
CA PHE A 276 15.78 -15.09 -6.36
C PHE A 276 16.02 -15.44 -7.82
N SER A 277 14.99 -15.27 -8.66
CA SER A 277 15.12 -15.48 -10.09
C SER A 277 16.02 -14.41 -10.73
N GLU A 278 16.62 -14.75 -11.88
CA GLU A 278 17.24 -13.73 -12.72
C GLU A 278 16.22 -12.69 -13.20
N PRO A 279 16.59 -11.41 -13.34
CA PRO A 279 15.71 -10.37 -13.86
C PRO A 279 15.25 -10.65 -15.29
N CYS A 280 13.96 -10.64 -15.55
CA CYS A 280 13.34 -10.79 -16.86
C CYS A 280 12.95 -9.43 -17.42
N SER A 281 13.81 -8.83 -18.23
CA SER A 281 13.53 -7.56 -18.89
C SER A 281 12.42 -7.70 -19.93
N TYR A 282 11.61 -6.65 -20.07
CA TYR A 282 10.59 -6.55 -21.11
C TYR A 282 11.24 -6.55 -22.49
N ASP A 283 10.64 -7.31 -23.43
CA ASP A 283 11.01 -7.31 -24.83
C ASP A 283 9.82 -6.82 -25.68
N PRO A 284 9.94 -5.70 -26.39
CA PRO A 284 8.86 -5.18 -27.23
C PRO A 284 8.52 -6.08 -28.44
N ALA A 285 9.36 -7.08 -28.74
CA ALA A 285 9.07 -8.04 -29.79
C ALA A 285 8.12 -9.17 -29.38
N TRP A 286 7.74 -9.26 -28.10
CA TRP A 286 6.80 -10.29 -27.64
C TRP A 286 5.41 -10.11 -28.26
N GLU A 287 4.83 -11.23 -28.68
CA GLU A 287 3.47 -11.25 -29.24
C GLU A 287 2.44 -10.71 -28.23
N GLY A 288 1.49 -9.93 -28.72
CA GLY A 288 0.42 -9.34 -27.90
C GLY A 288 0.81 -8.07 -27.17
N THR A 289 2.08 -7.69 -27.09
CA THR A 289 2.51 -6.38 -26.62
C THR A 289 2.31 -5.33 -27.71
N GLY A 290 2.19 -4.07 -27.36
CA GLY A 290 2.04 -3.00 -28.34
C GLY A 290 3.39 -2.44 -28.78
N ASP A 291 3.41 -1.72 -29.91
CA ASP A 291 4.59 -1.02 -30.42
C ASP A 291 5.00 0.19 -29.56
N GLY A 292 6.27 0.55 -29.60
CA GLY A 292 6.84 1.76 -29.00
C GLY A 292 7.40 1.54 -27.57
N PRO A 293 7.90 2.59 -26.94
CA PRO A 293 8.59 2.50 -25.67
C PRO A 293 7.62 2.14 -24.52
N SER A 294 8.08 1.29 -23.62
CA SER A 294 7.38 0.94 -22.37
C SER A 294 8.40 0.90 -21.24
N ALA A 295 8.00 1.29 -20.05
CA ALA A 295 8.77 1.03 -18.84
C ALA A 295 8.77 -0.47 -18.45
N GLY A 296 8.05 -1.29 -19.21
CA GLY A 296 8.02 -2.75 -19.08
C GLY A 296 7.06 -3.25 -18.03
N ASN A 297 7.51 -4.24 -17.30
CA ASN A 297 6.75 -4.97 -16.31
C ASN A 297 6.89 -4.31 -14.95
N ILE A 298 5.79 -4.08 -14.26
CA ILE A 298 5.80 -3.55 -12.90
C ILE A 298 4.64 -4.13 -12.09
N GLU A 299 4.81 -4.28 -10.78
CA GLU A 299 3.75 -4.58 -9.82
C GLU A 299 2.98 -5.88 -10.15
N GLY A 300 3.73 -6.99 -10.20
CA GLY A 300 3.18 -8.31 -10.46
C GLY A 300 2.29 -8.86 -9.34
N THR A 301 1.44 -9.83 -9.67
CA THR A 301 0.65 -10.62 -8.73
C THR A 301 0.81 -12.10 -9.06
N LEU A 302 1.10 -12.93 -8.05
CA LEU A 302 1.24 -14.37 -8.22
C LEU A 302 -0.14 -15.04 -8.23
N VAL A 303 -0.32 -15.94 -9.17
CA VAL A 303 -1.56 -16.73 -9.32
C VAL A 303 -1.25 -18.09 -9.95
N VAL A 304 -1.95 -19.11 -9.51
CA VAL A 304 -1.95 -20.43 -10.20
C VAL A 304 -3.07 -20.41 -11.21
N LEU A 305 -2.74 -20.60 -12.49
CA LEU A 305 -3.73 -20.66 -13.57
C LEU A 305 -4.34 -22.07 -13.73
N PRO A 306 -5.41 -22.23 -14.54
CA PRO A 306 -6.08 -23.54 -14.71
C PRO A 306 -5.20 -24.65 -15.26
N ASP A 307 -4.09 -24.33 -15.92
CA ASP A 307 -3.08 -25.30 -16.38
C ASP A 307 -2.24 -25.89 -15.23
N GLY A 308 -2.44 -25.41 -14.01
CA GLY A 308 -1.74 -25.82 -12.81
C GLY A 308 -0.37 -25.20 -12.62
N ASN A 309 0.06 -24.25 -13.45
CA ASN A 309 1.34 -23.57 -13.31
C ASN A 309 1.22 -22.26 -12.50
N LEU A 310 2.31 -21.88 -11.85
CA LEU A 310 2.44 -20.61 -11.17
C LEU A 310 2.83 -19.51 -12.17
N TYR A 311 2.06 -18.43 -12.17
CA TYR A 311 2.31 -17.24 -12.99
C TYR A 311 2.52 -16.01 -12.14
N ASN A 312 3.36 -15.11 -12.62
CA ASN A 312 3.44 -13.72 -12.18
C ASN A 312 2.77 -12.85 -13.24
N ILE A 313 1.56 -12.36 -12.94
CA ILE A 313 0.82 -11.49 -13.85
C ILE A 313 1.15 -10.05 -13.52
N MET A 314 1.81 -9.37 -14.47
CA MET A 314 2.43 -8.07 -14.28
C MET A 314 1.57 -6.95 -14.85
N ARG A 315 1.44 -5.85 -14.12
CA ARG A 315 1.01 -4.58 -14.68
C ARG A 315 1.92 -4.22 -15.85
N TYR A 316 1.31 -3.91 -17.01
CA TYR A 316 2.02 -3.45 -18.18
C TYR A 316 2.06 -1.93 -18.18
N ASP A 317 3.23 -1.35 -17.91
CA ASP A 317 3.40 0.10 -17.91
C ASP A 317 3.60 0.64 -19.32
N MET A 318 2.55 1.20 -19.86
CA MET A 318 2.40 1.56 -21.27
C MET A 318 2.79 3.00 -21.60
N GLY A 319 3.23 3.78 -20.62
CA GLY A 319 3.57 5.17 -20.86
C GLY A 319 2.42 6.03 -21.40
N ARG A 320 1.17 5.72 -21.07
CA ARG A 320 -0.08 6.40 -21.49
C ARG A 320 -0.41 6.28 -22.99
N THR A 321 0.05 5.24 -23.67
CA THR A 321 -0.31 5.01 -25.08
C THR A 321 -1.59 4.20 -25.19
N LYS A 322 -2.47 4.55 -26.14
CA LYS A 322 -3.76 3.89 -26.36
C LYS A 322 -3.62 2.45 -26.83
N GLU A 323 -2.60 2.17 -27.62
CA GLU A 323 -2.37 0.88 -28.28
C GLU A 323 -2.10 -0.25 -27.28
N ARG A 324 -1.64 0.09 -26.08
CA ARG A 324 -1.25 -0.87 -25.03
C ARG A 324 -2.23 -0.93 -23.87
N PHE A 325 -3.22 -0.06 -23.91
CA PHE A 325 -4.26 0.03 -22.90
C PHE A 325 -5.04 -1.30 -22.76
N GLY A 326 -5.39 -1.62 -21.50
CA GLY A 326 -6.23 -2.77 -21.19
C GLY A 326 -5.52 -4.12 -21.27
N LYS A 327 -4.20 -4.15 -21.14
CA LYS A 327 -3.40 -5.38 -21.13
C LYS A 327 -2.58 -5.52 -19.85
N VAL A 328 -2.34 -6.77 -19.45
CA VAL A 328 -1.37 -7.19 -18.44
C VAL A 328 -0.52 -8.30 -19.03
N LEU A 329 0.65 -8.56 -18.49
CA LEU A 329 1.61 -9.51 -19.05
C LEU A 329 1.74 -10.72 -18.13
N ALA A 330 1.53 -11.92 -18.66
CA ALA A 330 1.67 -13.18 -17.93
C ALA A 330 3.07 -13.78 -18.11
N TYR A 331 3.71 -14.08 -17.00
CA TYR A 331 5.01 -14.73 -16.95
C TYR A 331 4.90 -16.03 -16.17
N ARG A 332 5.30 -17.14 -16.79
CA ARG A 332 5.37 -18.41 -16.08
C ARG A 332 6.62 -18.44 -15.18
N VAL A 333 6.44 -18.92 -13.97
CA VAL A 333 7.50 -19.16 -12.99
C VAL A 333 7.97 -20.60 -13.10
N ASP A 334 9.28 -20.82 -13.19
CA ASP A 334 9.84 -22.17 -13.10
C ASP A 334 10.00 -22.55 -11.61
N THR A 335 9.04 -23.31 -11.10
CA THR A 335 9.03 -23.73 -9.68
C THR A 335 10.03 -24.84 -9.37
N THR A 336 10.56 -25.49 -10.40
CA THR A 336 11.61 -26.52 -10.25
C THR A 336 13.00 -25.93 -10.18
N ASN A 337 13.19 -24.71 -10.73
CA ASN A 337 14.40 -23.92 -10.65
C ASN A 337 14.07 -22.45 -10.28
N PRO A 338 13.94 -22.15 -8.97
CA PRO A 338 13.53 -20.81 -8.51
C PRO A 338 14.47 -19.66 -8.91
N GLU A 339 15.69 -19.94 -9.32
CA GLU A 339 16.66 -18.96 -9.80
C GLU A 339 16.55 -18.70 -11.32
N ALA A 340 15.79 -19.53 -12.02
CA ALA A 340 15.58 -19.34 -13.46
C ALA A 340 14.81 -18.05 -13.74
N LYS A 341 15.17 -17.40 -14.84
CA LYS A 341 14.46 -16.25 -15.39
C LYS A 341 13.01 -16.62 -15.71
N LEU A 342 12.07 -15.72 -15.36
CA LEU A 342 10.67 -15.88 -15.74
C LEU A 342 10.53 -15.98 -17.27
N ILE A 343 9.53 -16.72 -17.73
CA ILE A 343 9.26 -16.93 -19.14
C ILE A 343 8.00 -16.15 -19.50
N TYR A 344 8.12 -15.14 -20.37
CA TYR A 344 6.95 -14.48 -20.94
C TYR A 344 6.08 -15.52 -21.70
N ASP A 345 4.80 -15.52 -21.41
CA ASP A 345 3.86 -16.46 -22.01
C ASP A 345 2.92 -15.73 -22.98
N HIS A 346 2.13 -14.76 -22.49
CA HIS A 346 1.22 -13.99 -23.33
C HIS A 346 0.74 -12.71 -22.64
N ALA A 347 -0.02 -11.90 -23.38
CA ALA A 347 -0.69 -10.71 -22.86
C ALA A 347 -2.18 -10.99 -22.64
N ILE A 348 -2.68 -10.67 -21.47
CA ILE A 348 -4.09 -10.84 -21.06
C ILE A 348 -4.83 -9.51 -21.17
N ALA A 349 -6.07 -9.54 -21.63
CA ALA A 349 -6.95 -8.36 -21.66
C ALA A 349 -7.50 -8.10 -20.24
N LEU A 350 -7.13 -6.96 -19.64
CA LEU A 350 -7.65 -6.50 -18.35
C LEU A 350 -7.85 -4.97 -18.39
N PRO A 351 -9.10 -4.46 -18.33
CA PRO A 351 -9.40 -3.05 -18.53
C PRO A 351 -9.10 -2.19 -17.30
N GLY A 352 -7.86 -2.12 -16.84
CA GLY A 352 -7.49 -1.37 -15.63
C GLY A 352 -6.02 -1.44 -15.26
N ASN A 353 -5.16 -1.60 -16.20
CA ASN A 353 -3.75 -1.86 -16.01
C ASN A 353 -2.87 -0.63 -15.66
N HIS A 354 -3.42 0.58 -15.54
CA HIS A 354 -2.67 1.80 -15.17
C HIS A 354 -2.44 1.99 -13.68
N SER A 355 -2.87 1.06 -12.87
CA SER A 355 -2.67 1.05 -11.42
C SER A 355 -2.38 -0.38 -10.96
N LYS A 356 -1.69 -0.54 -9.84
CA LYS A 356 -1.52 -1.84 -9.22
C LYS A 356 -2.88 -2.54 -9.08
N PHE A 357 -2.92 -3.79 -9.41
CA PHE A 357 -4.02 -4.69 -9.16
C PHE A 357 -3.53 -5.94 -8.43
N MET A 358 -4.46 -6.75 -7.96
CA MET A 358 -4.19 -8.01 -7.28
C MET A 358 -5.21 -9.03 -7.74
N ILE A 359 -4.80 -10.26 -7.97
CA ILE A 359 -5.70 -11.37 -8.30
C ILE A 359 -5.76 -12.34 -7.13
N ARG A 360 -6.98 -12.77 -6.77
CA ARG A 360 -7.24 -13.80 -5.77
C ARG A 360 -8.18 -14.86 -6.33
N TYR A 361 -7.83 -16.10 -6.12
CA TYR A 361 -8.71 -17.22 -6.43
C TYR A 361 -9.64 -17.48 -5.24
N ASP A 362 -10.91 -17.67 -5.54
CA ASP A 362 -11.94 -18.04 -4.57
C ASP A 362 -12.37 -19.49 -4.82
N GLU A 363 -11.98 -20.39 -3.93
CA GLU A 363 -12.26 -21.82 -4.05
C GLU A 363 -13.77 -22.14 -4.02
N VAL A 364 -14.58 -21.30 -3.36
CA VAL A 364 -16.03 -21.51 -3.22
C VAL A 364 -16.74 -21.30 -4.55
N SER A 365 -16.40 -20.25 -5.28
CA SER A 365 -17.01 -19.97 -6.60
C SER A 365 -16.24 -20.58 -7.76
N GLY A 366 -15.00 -21.02 -7.55
CA GLY A 366 -14.09 -21.47 -8.60
C GLY A 366 -13.70 -20.35 -9.56
N CYS A 367 -13.64 -19.10 -9.08
CA CYS A 367 -13.35 -17.92 -9.88
C CYS A 367 -12.18 -17.15 -9.30
N TYR A 368 -11.48 -16.46 -10.19
CA TYR A 368 -10.51 -15.41 -9.83
C TYR A 368 -11.23 -14.07 -9.70
N TYR A 369 -10.83 -13.28 -8.72
CA TYR A 369 -11.34 -11.93 -8.50
C TYR A 369 -10.21 -10.92 -8.50
N THR A 370 -10.50 -9.72 -9.01
CA THR A 370 -9.60 -8.55 -8.93
C THR A 370 -10.39 -7.28 -8.71
N ILE A 371 -9.81 -6.35 -7.97
CA ILE A 371 -10.32 -4.98 -7.83
C ILE A 371 -9.37 -4.07 -8.61
N ILE A 372 -9.90 -3.33 -9.57
CA ILE A 372 -9.10 -2.49 -10.49
C ILE A 372 -9.66 -1.08 -10.62
N CYS A 373 -8.79 -0.13 -10.94
CA CYS A 373 -9.22 1.14 -11.54
C CYS A 373 -9.67 0.85 -12.97
N ARG A 374 -10.98 0.64 -13.17
CA ARG A 374 -11.51 0.26 -14.48
C ARG A 374 -11.53 1.48 -15.41
N ILE A 375 -10.92 1.35 -16.58
CA ILE A 375 -10.89 2.36 -17.62
C ILE A 375 -11.98 2.04 -18.64
N THR A 376 -12.86 3.00 -18.90
CA THR A 376 -13.96 2.88 -19.86
C THR A 376 -13.80 3.80 -21.08
N ASP A 377 -12.77 4.65 -21.06
CA ASP A 377 -12.46 5.61 -22.11
C ASP A 377 -10.95 5.56 -22.41
N ALA A 378 -10.58 5.02 -23.57
CA ALA A 378 -9.19 4.89 -23.99
C ALA A 378 -8.45 6.23 -24.13
N ASP A 379 -9.15 7.36 -24.22
CA ASP A 379 -8.55 8.70 -24.21
C ASP A 379 -8.20 9.18 -22.78
N LYS A 380 -8.68 8.48 -21.76
CA LYS A 380 -8.50 8.81 -20.34
C LYS A 380 -7.87 7.66 -19.56
N VAL A 381 -6.82 7.09 -20.10
CA VAL A 381 -6.13 5.90 -19.56
C VAL A 381 -5.58 6.07 -18.12
N SER A 382 -5.42 7.30 -17.66
CA SER A 382 -4.97 7.61 -16.29
C SER A 382 -6.13 7.95 -15.33
N ASP A 383 -7.38 7.81 -15.75
CA ASP A 383 -8.54 8.09 -14.90
C ASP A 383 -8.67 7.03 -13.81
N ARG A 384 -8.62 7.43 -12.54
CA ARG A 384 -8.69 6.55 -11.38
C ARG A 384 -9.94 6.81 -10.52
N ARG A 385 -10.98 7.44 -11.07
CA ARG A 385 -12.23 7.73 -10.35
C ARG A 385 -13.23 6.58 -10.31
N LEU A 386 -12.94 5.48 -11.02
CA LEU A 386 -13.78 4.30 -11.09
C LEU A 386 -13.03 3.08 -10.55
N LEU A 387 -13.48 2.54 -9.42
CA LEU A 387 -12.98 1.28 -8.86
C LEU A 387 -14.02 0.19 -9.03
N SER A 388 -13.64 -0.94 -9.61
CA SER A 388 -14.57 -2.03 -9.96
C SER A 388 -14.06 -3.38 -9.49
N LEU A 389 -14.99 -4.25 -9.08
CA LEU A 389 -14.76 -5.67 -8.85
C LEU A 389 -15.00 -6.43 -10.16
N MET A 390 -14.00 -7.21 -10.57
CA MET A 390 -14.06 -8.09 -11.74
C MET A 390 -13.90 -9.52 -11.31
N LYS A 391 -14.44 -10.47 -12.11
CA LYS A 391 -14.22 -11.92 -11.94
C LYS A 391 -13.85 -12.59 -13.25
N SER A 392 -13.18 -13.74 -13.16
CA SER A 392 -12.83 -14.60 -14.29
C SER A 392 -12.77 -16.05 -13.83
N LYS A 393 -13.05 -17.01 -14.73
CA LYS A 393 -12.84 -18.44 -14.47
C LYS A 393 -11.46 -18.94 -14.86
N ASP A 394 -10.77 -18.18 -15.69
CA ASP A 394 -9.54 -18.60 -16.37
C ASP A 394 -8.41 -17.57 -16.31
N CYS A 395 -8.62 -16.39 -15.70
CA CYS A 395 -7.77 -15.21 -15.75
C CYS A 395 -7.61 -14.57 -17.13
N GLU A 396 -8.25 -15.09 -18.16
CA GLU A 396 -8.21 -14.58 -19.53
C GLU A 396 -9.42 -13.70 -19.84
N ASN A 397 -10.60 -14.21 -19.47
CA ASN A 397 -11.89 -13.59 -19.76
C ASN A 397 -12.46 -12.95 -18.50
N TRP A 398 -12.34 -11.63 -18.41
CA TRP A 398 -12.76 -10.85 -17.23
C TRP A 398 -14.15 -10.24 -17.42
N GLU A 399 -15.02 -10.49 -16.46
CA GLU A 399 -16.38 -9.95 -16.38
C GLU A 399 -16.50 -8.93 -15.25
N LEU A 400 -17.26 -7.86 -15.49
CA LEU A 400 -17.63 -6.92 -14.44
C LEU A 400 -18.61 -7.59 -13.47
N VAL A 401 -18.25 -7.59 -12.18
CA VAL A 401 -19.20 -7.94 -11.11
C VAL A 401 -20.00 -6.70 -10.72
N THR A 402 -19.30 -5.64 -10.27
CA THR A 402 -19.95 -4.38 -9.91
C THR A 402 -18.92 -3.22 -9.87
N ASP A 403 -19.41 -2.01 -10.04
CA ASP A 403 -18.65 -0.79 -9.74
C ASP A 403 -18.76 -0.48 -8.25
N LEU A 404 -17.61 -0.46 -7.55
CA LEU A 404 -17.54 -0.24 -6.11
C LEU A 404 -17.58 1.24 -5.76
N ILE A 405 -16.84 2.05 -6.53
CA ILE A 405 -16.77 3.51 -6.37
C ILE A 405 -16.78 4.12 -7.78
N ASP A 406 -17.70 5.04 -8.04
CA ASP A 406 -17.74 5.81 -9.30
C ASP A 406 -17.93 7.30 -9.00
N LYS A 407 -16.86 8.07 -9.16
CA LYS A 407 -16.85 9.53 -8.99
C LYS A 407 -16.63 10.30 -10.31
N ARG A 408 -16.79 9.64 -11.44
CA ARG A 408 -16.54 10.25 -12.77
C ARG A 408 -17.46 11.42 -13.09
N LYS A 409 -18.68 11.45 -12.56
CA LYS A 409 -19.65 12.52 -12.74
C LYS A 409 -19.48 13.68 -11.75
N GLU A 410 -18.95 13.40 -10.57
CA GLU A 410 -18.93 14.31 -9.43
C GLU A 410 -17.59 15.05 -9.26
N ALA A 411 -16.51 14.49 -9.79
CA ALA A 411 -15.16 14.98 -9.51
C ALA A 411 -14.29 15.07 -10.76
N ASN A 412 -13.27 15.94 -10.70
CA ASN A 412 -12.25 16.07 -11.72
C ASN A 412 -11.27 14.86 -11.64
N SER A 413 -10.89 14.31 -12.79
CA SER A 413 -9.95 13.19 -12.89
C SER A 413 -8.52 13.53 -12.45
N LYS A 414 -8.18 14.80 -12.28
CA LYS A 414 -6.87 15.22 -11.78
C LYS A 414 -6.79 15.22 -10.25
N ASP A 415 -7.92 15.33 -9.57
CA ASP A 415 -7.99 15.59 -8.12
C ASP A 415 -8.44 14.37 -7.32
N VAL A 416 -9.09 13.40 -7.98
CA VAL A 416 -9.70 12.24 -7.31
C VAL A 416 -9.22 10.94 -7.94
N GLY A 417 -8.84 9.98 -7.08
CA GLY A 417 -8.42 8.65 -7.52
C GLY A 417 -8.51 7.61 -6.41
N PHE A 418 -8.94 6.41 -6.80
CA PHE A 418 -9.05 5.22 -5.95
C PHE A 418 -8.16 4.14 -6.54
N GLN A 419 -7.10 3.76 -5.82
CA GLN A 419 -6.03 2.99 -6.44
C GLN A 419 -5.33 2.07 -5.44
N TYR A 420 -4.54 1.13 -5.97
CA TYR A 420 -3.74 0.20 -5.18
C TYR A 420 -4.56 -0.60 -4.17
N PRO A 421 -5.75 -1.15 -4.53
CA PRO A 421 -6.50 -1.96 -3.59
C PRO A 421 -5.66 -3.15 -3.13
N ASP A 422 -5.59 -3.35 -1.82
CA ASP A 422 -5.06 -4.56 -1.21
C ASP A 422 -6.20 -5.29 -0.51
N PHE A 423 -6.50 -6.53 -0.93
CA PHE A 423 -7.68 -7.25 -0.46
C PHE A 423 -7.43 -8.71 -0.13
N PHE A 424 -8.30 -9.24 0.70
CA PHE A 424 -8.44 -10.69 0.93
C PHE A 424 -9.93 -11.08 1.00
N ILE A 425 -10.19 -12.36 0.76
CA ILE A 425 -11.52 -12.96 0.85
C ILE A 425 -11.65 -13.59 2.24
N GLU A 426 -12.72 -13.25 2.96
CA GLU A 426 -13.03 -13.78 4.27
C GLU A 426 -14.50 -14.20 4.33
N GLY A 427 -14.75 -15.50 4.42
CA GLY A 427 -16.11 -16.03 4.38
C GLY A 427 -16.85 -15.64 3.11
N ASN A 428 -17.92 -14.85 3.24
CA ASN A 428 -18.71 -14.36 2.11
C ASN A 428 -18.34 -12.93 1.69
N ASP A 429 -17.36 -12.31 2.32
CA ASP A 429 -17.01 -10.91 2.12
C ASP A 429 -15.61 -10.75 1.50
N ILE A 430 -15.39 -9.62 0.86
CA ILE A 430 -14.06 -9.12 0.52
C ILE A 430 -13.77 -7.90 1.41
N LEU A 431 -12.63 -7.92 2.10
CA LEU A 431 -12.13 -6.78 2.87
C LEU A 431 -10.94 -6.18 2.13
N PHE A 432 -10.92 -4.86 1.99
CA PHE A 432 -9.81 -4.21 1.31
C PHE A 432 -9.46 -2.83 1.84
N LEU A 433 -8.20 -2.46 1.68
CA LEU A 433 -7.73 -1.08 1.79
C LEU A 433 -7.60 -0.45 0.42
N CYS A 434 -7.85 0.85 0.35
CA CYS A 434 -7.66 1.64 -0.86
C CYS A 434 -6.81 2.88 -0.56
N ARG A 435 -5.83 3.12 -1.42
CA ARG A 435 -5.13 4.40 -1.52
C ARG A 435 -6.07 5.40 -2.18
N THR A 436 -6.57 6.37 -1.41
CA THR A 436 -7.69 7.24 -1.79
C THR A 436 -7.25 8.69 -1.82
N ALA A 437 -7.39 9.32 -2.98
CA ALA A 437 -7.20 10.76 -3.20
C ALA A 437 -8.56 11.43 -3.39
N MET A 438 -8.93 12.35 -2.49
CA MET A 438 -10.16 13.15 -2.59
C MET A 438 -10.11 14.33 -1.61
N ASN A 439 -11.14 15.19 -1.62
CA ASN A 439 -11.31 16.27 -0.63
C ASN A 439 -10.07 17.17 -0.50
N GLY A 440 -9.53 17.63 -1.62
CA GLY A 440 -8.35 18.49 -1.62
C GLY A 440 -7.02 17.72 -1.58
N ALA A 441 -6.97 16.48 -2.04
CA ALA A 441 -5.71 15.79 -2.32
C ALA A 441 -4.82 16.60 -3.26
N ALA A 442 -3.51 16.42 -3.20
CA ALA A 442 -2.56 17.11 -4.08
C ALA A 442 -2.83 16.83 -5.56
N ASN A 443 -3.23 15.61 -5.87
CA ASN A 443 -3.74 15.15 -7.16
C ASN A 443 -4.30 13.72 -7.01
N PHE A 444 -4.82 13.13 -8.08
CA PHE A 444 -5.39 11.77 -8.08
C PHE A 444 -4.41 10.67 -7.66
N HIS A 445 -3.11 10.89 -7.86
CA HIS A 445 -2.05 9.93 -7.53
C HIS A 445 -1.54 10.13 -6.10
N ASP A 446 -1.32 11.36 -5.67
CA ASP A 446 -0.74 11.70 -4.37
C ASP A 446 -1.83 11.78 -3.31
N SER A 447 -2.12 10.63 -2.74
CA SER A 447 -3.31 10.39 -1.91
C SER A 447 -3.16 10.92 -0.49
N ASN A 448 -4.28 11.36 0.06
CA ASN A 448 -4.37 11.88 1.42
C ASN A 448 -5.10 10.96 2.40
N TYR A 449 -5.81 9.92 1.91
CA TYR A 449 -6.48 8.93 2.76
C TYR A 449 -5.97 7.51 2.47
N SER A 450 -5.95 6.68 3.53
CA SER A 450 -6.08 5.24 3.46
C SER A 450 -7.47 4.88 3.95
N THR A 451 -8.29 4.25 3.11
CA THR A 451 -9.68 3.91 3.43
C THR A 451 -9.89 2.40 3.47
N PHE A 452 -10.65 1.95 4.46
CA PHE A 452 -11.06 0.55 4.61
C PHE A 452 -12.46 0.35 4.03
N HIS A 453 -12.65 -0.79 3.36
CA HIS A 453 -13.89 -1.16 2.69
C HIS A 453 -14.22 -2.63 2.90
N ARG A 454 -15.52 -2.95 2.93
CA ARG A 454 -16.04 -4.32 2.96
C ARG A 454 -17.10 -4.52 1.90
N ILE A 455 -16.88 -5.46 0.99
CA ILE A 455 -17.86 -5.91 0.01
C ILE A 455 -18.57 -7.13 0.60
N ARG A 456 -19.81 -6.94 1.04
CA ARG A 456 -20.59 -8.01 1.67
C ARG A 456 -21.20 -8.94 0.62
N ASN A 457 -21.15 -10.25 0.88
CA ASN A 457 -21.77 -11.29 0.03
C ASN A 457 -21.38 -11.13 -1.45
N PHE A 458 -20.11 -10.88 -1.74
CA PHE A 458 -19.62 -10.53 -3.07
C PHE A 458 -19.95 -11.55 -4.16
N ARG A 459 -20.19 -12.84 -3.80
CA ARG A 459 -20.58 -13.88 -4.75
C ARG A 459 -22.03 -13.77 -5.24
N LEU A 460 -22.84 -12.92 -4.60
CA LEU A 460 -24.24 -12.68 -4.96
C LEU A 460 -24.44 -11.42 -5.82
N LEU A 461 -23.36 -10.67 -6.11
CA LEU A 461 -23.38 -9.44 -6.90
C LEU A 461 -23.36 -9.68 -8.43
#